data_a86e0b0a90d310bafe470bb3445c3197
#
_entry.id   a86e0b0a90d310bafe470bb3445c3197
#
_cell.length_a   1.000
_cell.length_b   1.000
_cell.length_c   1.000
_cell.angle_alpha   90.00
_cell.angle_beta   90.00
_cell.angle_gamma   90.00
#
_symmetry.space_group_name_H-M   'P 1'
#
loop_
_entity.id
_entity.type
_entity.pdbx_description
1 polymer ?
#
loop_
_entity_poly.entity_id
_entity_poly.type
_entity_poly.pdbx_seq_one_letter_code
_entity_poly.pdbx_strand_id
1 'polypeptide(L)'
;MVSSLQLKALVIRASKIVHKSSTPHTLARFVTEEAICLIFRIGFEDIYTVECWRYVVYIHAKGVSQFVSYADFPPILGVAPPTATDFIKWRKRWRKQNDYAYKKLAPEWWAEFFAVEFWQALSEPVLYSWGKLVGLITFAFHEDTLQELRKSYCQEKSLLCV
;
A
#
# COMPACT_ATOMS: atom_id res chain seq x y z
N MET A 1 11.66 24.64 -15.36
CA MET A 1 11.23 23.24 -15.23
C MET A 1 11.12 22.88 -13.74
N VAL A 2 9.95 22.44 -13.30
CA VAL A 2 9.74 22.01 -11.93
C VAL A 2 10.37 20.63 -11.76
N SER A 3 11.18 20.43 -10.72
CA SER A 3 11.80 19.14 -10.47
C SER A 3 10.75 18.08 -10.06
N SER A 4 11.05 16.83 -10.32
CA SER A 4 10.21 15.71 -9.89
C SER A 4 9.91 15.76 -8.38
N LEU A 5 10.89 16.16 -7.57
CA LEU A 5 10.73 16.29 -6.12
C LEU A 5 9.72 17.39 -5.75
N GLN A 6 9.76 18.51 -6.45
CA GLN A 6 8.81 19.60 -6.22
C GLN A 6 7.38 19.19 -6.56
N LEU A 7 7.19 18.45 -7.67
CA LEU A 7 5.87 17.93 -8.03
C LEU A 7 5.35 16.95 -6.98
N LYS A 8 6.21 16.09 -6.46
CA LYS A 8 5.84 15.13 -5.41
C LYS A 8 5.34 15.83 -4.14
N ALA A 9 5.92 17.00 -3.80
CA ALA A 9 5.59 17.74 -2.59
C ALA A 9 4.33 18.62 -2.71
N LEU A 10 3.86 18.90 -3.93
CA LEU A 10 2.76 19.83 -4.17
C LEU A 10 1.37 19.20 -4.10
N VAL A 11 1.27 17.87 -4.04
CA VAL A 11 -0.01 17.18 -4.05
C VAL A 11 -0.54 17.02 -2.64
N ILE A 12 -1.48 17.90 -2.24
CA ILE A 12 -2.16 17.83 -0.95
C ILE A 12 -3.65 17.61 -1.22
N ARG A 13 -4.23 16.58 -0.63
CA ARG A 13 -5.65 16.24 -0.77
C ARG A 13 -6.28 15.95 0.58
N ALA A 14 -7.55 16.33 0.73
CA ALA A 14 -8.34 15.92 1.88
C ALA A 14 -8.63 14.42 1.78
N SER A 15 -8.51 13.73 2.90
CA SER A 15 -8.80 12.30 2.97
C SER A 15 -10.29 12.03 2.77
N LYS A 16 -10.61 11.01 1.98
CA LYS A 16 -11.97 10.52 1.76
C LYS A 16 -12.26 9.27 2.60
N ILE A 17 -11.33 8.90 3.47
CA ILE A 17 -11.45 7.73 4.33
C ILE A 17 -12.24 8.10 5.58
N VAL A 18 -13.32 7.36 5.83
CA VAL A 18 -14.22 7.58 6.97
C VAL A 18 -14.28 6.28 7.79
N HIS A 19 -14.02 6.39 9.09
CA HIS A 19 -14.14 5.26 10.00
C HIS A 19 -15.56 5.20 10.57
N LYS A 20 -16.27 4.12 10.25
CA LYS A 20 -17.68 3.92 10.61
C LYS A 20 -17.86 3.08 11.87
N SER A 21 -16.80 2.48 12.39
CA SER A 21 -16.87 1.62 13.58
C SER A 21 -16.18 2.27 14.77
N SER A 22 -16.77 2.16 15.95
CA SER A 22 -16.14 2.57 17.21
C SER A 22 -15.00 1.63 17.60
N THR A 23 -14.97 0.42 17.02
CA THR A 23 -13.91 -0.57 17.24
C THR A 23 -13.17 -0.79 15.93
N PRO A 24 -12.10 -0.01 15.65
CA PRO A 24 -11.39 -0.11 14.38
C PRO A 24 -10.73 -1.48 14.21
N HIS A 25 -10.76 -1.99 12.99
CA HIS A 25 -9.99 -3.18 12.62
C HIS A 25 -8.50 -2.88 12.74
N THR A 26 -7.69 -3.85 13.19
CA THR A 26 -6.25 -3.63 13.39
C THR A 26 -5.53 -3.25 12.08
N LEU A 27 -5.98 -3.76 10.95
CA LEU A 27 -5.43 -3.44 9.64
C LEU A 27 -6.01 -2.15 9.04
N ALA A 28 -7.00 -1.51 9.69
CA ALA A 28 -7.58 -0.25 9.21
C ALA A 28 -6.53 0.86 9.12
N ARG A 29 -5.48 0.79 9.91
CA ARG A 29 -4.39 1.76 9.87
C ARG A 29 -3.61 1.76 8.56
N PHE A 30 -3.76 0.72 7.75
CA PHE A 30 -3.06 0.57 6.47
C PHE A 30 -3.95 0.92 5.26
N VAL A 31 -5.19 1.32 5.48
CA VAL A 31 -6.09 1.70 4.39
C VAL A 31 -5.63 3.03 3.80
N THR A 32 -5.37 3.06 2.50
CA THR A 32 -4.96 4.26 1.76
C THR A 32 -5.74 4.39 0.46
N GLU A 33 -5.90 5.63 0.01
CA GLU A 33 -6.51 5.91 -1.30
C GLU A 33 -5.58 5.46 -2.43
N GLU A 34 -4.27 5.54 -2.23
CA GLU A 34 -3.26 5.10 -3.19
C GLU A 34 -3.44 3.62 -3.53
N ALA A 35 -3.63 2.78 -2.52
CA ALA A 35 -3.88 1.35 -2.72
C ALA A 35 -5.18 1.12 -3.49
N ILE A 36 -6.23 1.88 -3.19
CA ILE A 36 -7.52 1.77 -3.88
C ILE A 36 -7.37 2.11 -5.36
N CYS A 37 -6.62 3.15 -5.67
CA CYS A 37 -6.34 3.51 -7.06
C CYS A 37 -5.68 2.36 -7.82
N LEU A 38 -4.76 1.64 -7.19
CA LEU A 38 -4.10 0.48 -7.81
C LEU A 38 -5.02 -0.73 -7.92
N ILE A 39 -5.84 -0.99 -6.90
CA ILE A 39 -6.77 -2.13 -6.90
C ILE A 39 -7.78 -2.02 -8.04
N PHE A 40 -8.35 -0.85 -8.24
CA PHE A 40 -9.43 -0.62 -9.20
C PHE A 40 -8.97 0.07 -10.49
N ARG A 41 -7.69 0.44 -10.59
CA ARG A 41 -7.13 1.15 -11.74
C ARG A 41 -7.88 2.44 -12.05
N ILE A 42 -8.09 3.25 -11.02
CA ILE A 42 -8.78 4.55 -11.09
C ILE A 42 -7.88 5.66 -10.56
N GLY A 43 -8.26 6.91 -10.85
CA GLY A 43 -7.59 8.08 -10.30
C GLY A 43 -8.15 8.48 -8.93
N PHE A 44 -7.43 9.31 -8.20
CA PHE A 44 -7.87 9.82 -6.90
C PHE A 44 -9.19 10.59 -7.01
N GLU A 45 -9.37 11.33 -8.09
CA GLU A 45 -10.58 12.12 -8.35
C GLU A 45 -11.81 11.25 -8.55
N ASP A 46 -11.63 9.98 -8.89
CA ASP A 46 -12.74 9.05 -9.10
C ASP A 46 -13.28 8.49 -7.78
N ILE A 47 -12.53 8.61 -6.68
CA ILE A 47 -12.96 8.11 -5.37
C ILE A 47 -13.92 9.11 -4.73
N TYR A 48 -15.13 8.66 -4.39
CA TYR A 48 -16.10 9.47 -3.65
C TYR A 48 -15.93 9.30 -2.14
N THR A 49 -15.90 8.06 -1.66
CA THR A 49 -15.74 7.78 -0.23
C THR A 49 -15.15 6.38 -0.01
N VAL A 50 -14.40 6.23 1.07
CA VAL A 50 -13.83 4.97 1.55
C VAL A 50 -14.33 4.77 2.97
N GLU A 51 -15.20 3.79 3.19
CA GLU A 51 -15.82 3.56 4.49
C GLU A 51 -15.18 2.35 5.17
N CYS A 52 -14.53 2.61 6.29
CA CYS A 52 -13.91 1.56 7.10
C CYS A 52 -14.91 1.07 8.15
N TRP A 53 -15.55 -0.07 7.86
CA TRP A 53 -16.47 -0.73 8.76
C TRP A 53 -15.71 -1.68 9.69
N ARG A 54 -16.41 -2.32 10.62
CA ARG A 54 -15.77 -3.17 11.63
C ARG A 54 -14.94 -4.31 11.02
N TYR A 55 -15.43 -4.95 9.96
CA TYR A 55 -14.80 -6.13 9.37
C TYR A 55 -14.37 -5.98 7.92
N VAL A 56 -14.80 -4.91 7.26
CA VAL A 56 -14.61 -4.77 5.81
C VAL A 56 -14.57 -3.28 5.44
N VAL A 57 -13.93 -2.98 4.32
CA VAL A 57 -13.89 -1.63 3.73
C VAL A 57 -14.87 -1.57 2.57
N TYR A 58 -15.69 -0.52 2.53
CA TYR A 58 -16.58 -0.26 1.40
C TYR A 58 -16.01 0.88 0.55
N ILE A 59 -15.88 0.63 -0.75
CA ILE A 59 -15.35 1.60 -1.70
C ILE A 59 -16.48 2.10 -2.59
N HIS A 60 -16.75 3.40 -2.56
CA HIS A 60 -17.64 4.07 -3.47
C HIS A 60 -16.81 5.01 -4.34
N ALA A 61 -16.75 4.72 -5.63
CA ALA A 61 -15.99 5.48 -6.61
C ALA A 61 -16.72 5.45 -7.93
N LYS A 62 -16.22 6.21 -8.91
CA LYS A 62 -16.80 6.24 -10.25
C LYS A 62 -16.73 4.85 -10.88
N GLY A 63 -17.90 4.24 -11.11
CA GLY A 63 -18.00 2.90 -11.67
C GLY A 63 -17.64 1.78 -10.68
N VAL A 64 -17.44 2.09 -9.40
CA VAL A 64 -17.07 1.12 -8.36
C VAL A 64 -17.98 1.25 -7.15
N SER A 65 -18.56 0.13 -6.73
CA SER A 65 -19.33 0.01 -5.49
C SER A 65 -19.06 -1.38 -4.96
N GLN A 66 -17.99 -1.53 -4.16
CA GLN A 66 -17.50 -2.86 -3.74
C GLN A 66 -16.97 -2.85 -2.32
N PHE A 67 -17.06 -4.01 -1.67
CA PHE A 67 -16.36 -4.30 -0.43
C PHE A 67 -14.97 -4.84 -0.73
N VAL A 68 -14.00 -4.41 0.08
CA VAL A 68 -12.59 -4.83 -0.02
C VAL A 68 -12.14 -5.28 1.36
N SER A 69 -11.42 -6.39 1.42
CA SER A 69 -10.85 -6.88 2.68
C SER A 69 -9.77 -5.93 3.20
N TYR A 70 -9.74 -5.72 4.51
CA TYR A 70 -8.62 -5.00 5.12
C TYR A 70 -7.26 -5.63 4.80
N ALA A 71 -7.22 -6.94 4.63
CA ALA A 71 -5.97 -7.64 4.31
C ALA A 71 -5.50 -7.46 2.87
N ASP A 72 -6.26 -6.76 2.04
CA ASP A 72 -5.83 -6.41 0.67
C ASP A 72 -4.93 -5.17 0.64
N PHE A 73 -4.84 -4.43 1.74
CA PHE A 73 -4.06 -3.20 1.82
C PHE A 73 -2.63 -3.47 2.30
N PRO A 74 -1.62 -2.96 1.59
CA PRO A 74 -0.24 -3.07 2.03
C PRO A 74 0.04 -2.18 3.24
N PRO A 75 1.02 -2.54 4.09
CA PRO A 75 1.38 -1.70 5.22
C PRO A 75 2.02 -0.39 4.77
N ILE A 76 1.93 0.62 5.62
CA ILE A 76 2.46 1.96 5.36
C ILE A 76 3.28 2.47 6.54
N LEU A 77 4.03 3.54 6.30
CA LEU A 77 4.71 4.31 7.35
C LEU A 77 3.74 5.25 8.06
N GLY A 78 4.18 5.81 9.19
CA GLY A 78 3.42 6.80 9.93
C GLY A 78 2.37 6.23 10.87
N VAL A 79 2.24 4.91 10.94
CA VAL A 79 1.34 4.19 11.84
C VAL A 79 2.12 3.06 12.51
N ALA A 80 1.49 2.37 13.46
CA ALA A 80 2.14 1.23 14.12
C ALA A 80 2.60 0.20 13.08
N PRO A 81 3.85 -0.30 13.20
CA PRO A 81 4.39 -1.23 12.22
C PRO A 81 3.65 -2.58 12.22
N PRO A 82 3.79 -3.35 11.12
CA PRO A 82 3.18 -4.67 11.05
C PRO A 82 3.61 -5.59 12.19
N THR A 83 2.67 -6.38 12.68
CA THR A 83 2.87 -7.35 13.75
C THR A 83 2.74 -8.77 13.23
N ALA A 84 3.14 -9.74 14.04
CA ALA A 84 2.96 -11.16 13.71
C ALA A 84 1.49 -11.50 13.44
N THR A 85 0.56 -10.88 14.17
CA THR A 85 -0.87 -11.06 13.96
C THR A 85 -1.30 -10.56 12.58
N ASP A 86 -0.76 -9.42 12.15
CA ASP A 86 -1.02 -8.88 10.82
C ASP A 86 -0.52 -9.82 9.73
N PHE A 87 0.67 -10.39 9.90
CA PHE A 87 1.25 -11.36 8.96
C PHE A 87 0.34 -12.57 8.78
N ILE A 88 -0.24 -13.08 9.87
CA ILE A 88 -1.16 -14.21 9.83
C ILE A 88 -2.42 -13.85 9.04
N LYS A 89 -2.98 -12.66 9.26
CA LYS A 89 -4.18 -12.19 8.55
C LYS A 89 -3.92 -12.05 7.05
N TRP A 90 -2.78 -11.50 6.66
CA TRP A 90 -2.41 -11.37 5.24
C TRP A 90 -2.25 -12.73 4.58
N ARG A 91 -1.49 -13.63 5.19
CA ARG A 91 -1.26 -14.98 4.65
C ARG A 91 -2.57 -15.75 4.50
N LYS A 92 -3.48 -15.62 5.46
CA LYS A 92 -4.80 -16.25 5.39
C LYS A 92 -5.61 -15.73 4.20
N ARG A 93 -5.56 -14.41 3.97
CA ARG A 93 -6.24 -13.79 2.83
C ARG A 93 -5.64 -14.25 1.50
N TRP A 94 -4.33 -14.22 1.39
CA TRP A 94 -3.64 -14.62 0.16
C TRP A 94 -3.89 -16.08 -0.20
N ARG A 95 -3.95 -16.95 0.80
CA ARG A 95 -4.28 -18.36 0.60
C ARG A 95 -5.67 -18.53 0.00
N LYS A 96 -6.63 -17.70 0.40
CA LYS A 96 -8.01 -17.75 -0.15
C LYS A 96 -8.09 -17.22 -1.58
N GLN A 97 -7.23 -16.27 -1.94
CA GLN A 97 -7.26 -15.62 -3.26
C GLN A 97 -6.55 -16.42 -4.32
N ASN A 98 -5.67 -17.36 -3.94
CA ASN A 98 -4.89 -18.16 -4.88
C ASN A 98 -5.51 -19.53 -5.02
N ASP A 99 -5.62 -20.02 -6.28
CA ASP A 99 -6.10 -21.36 -6.58
C ASP A 99 -5.19 -22.46 -6.02
N TYR A 100 -3.92 -22.10 -5.75
CA TYR A 100 -2.93 -23.00 -5.20
C TYR A 100 -2.66 -22.62 -3.75
N ALA A 101 -3.02 -23.48 -2.81
CA ALA A 101 -2.90 -23.23 -1.37
C ALA A 101 -1.47 -22.94 -0.88
N TYR A 102 -0.46 -23.34 -1.64
CA TYR A 102 0.94 -23.08 -1.30
C TYR A 102 1.43 -21.70 -1.74
N LYS A 103 0.72 -21.03 -2.66
CA LYS A 103 1.09 -19.68 -3.12
C LYS A 103 0.48 -18.63 -2.19
N LYS A 104 1.21 -18.27 -1.16
CA LYS A 104 0.78 -17.30 -0.14
C LYS A 104 1.44 -15.95 -0.40
N LEU A 105 1.33 -15.46 -1.63
CA LEU A 105 1.94 -14.20 -2.03
C LEU A 105 0.92 -13.07 -2.07
N ALA A 106 1.40 -11.87 -1.81
CA ALA A 106 0.58 -10.67 -1.89
C ALA A 106 0.12 -10.42 -3.34
N PRO A 107 -0.99 -9.69 -3.52
CA PRO A 107 -1.41 -9.26 -4.85
C PRO A 107 -0.33 -8.39 -5.52
N GLU A 108 -0.33 -8.42 -6.86
CA GLU A 108 0.69 -7.72 -7.65
C GLU A 108 0.77 -6.21 -7.37
N TRP A 109 -0.34 -5.57 -7.04
CA TRP A 109 -0.35 -4.13 -6.77
C TRP A 109 0.44 -3.73 -5.53
N TRP A 110 0.76 -4.66 -4.63
CA TRP A 110 1.64 -4.36 -3.48
C TRP A 110 3.02 -3.92 -3.94
N ALA A 111 3.60 -4.61 -4.91
CA ALA A 111 4.90 -4.23 -5.47
C ALA A 111 4.82 -2.87 -6.17
N GLU A 112 3.77 -2.63 -6.93
CA GLU A 112 3.55 -1.33 -7.57
C GLU A 112 3.42 -0.22 -6.52
N PHE A 113 2.68 -0.50 -5.45
CA PHE A 113 2.49 0.45 -4.35
C PHE A 113 3.84 0.87 -3.75
N PHE A 114 4.70 -0.08 -3.40
CA PHE A 114 5.99 0.23 -2.79
C PHE A 114 6.96 0.89 -3.78
N ALA A 115 6.92 0.51 -5.04
CA ALA A 115 7.72 1.17 -6.07
C ALA A 115 7.34 2.65 -6.19
N VAL A 116 6.05 2.97 -6.13
CA VAL A 116 5.57 4.36 -6.13
C VAL A 116 6.03 5.09 -4.88
N GLU A 117 5.95 4.46 -3.70
CA GLU A 117 6.40 5.07 -2.45
C GLU A 117 7.91 5.35 -2.47
N PHE A 118 8.71 4.45 -3.03
CA PHE A 118 10.14 4.72 -3.24
C PHE A 118 10.35 5.93 -4.15
N TRP A 119 9.60 5.99 -5.26
CA TRP A 119 9.69 7.10 -6.19
C TRP A 119 9.27 8.42 -5.57
N GLN A 120 8.27 8.42 -4.68
CA GLN A 120 7.74 9.62 -4.03
C GLN A 120 8.56 10.07 -2.82
N ALA A 121 9.50 9.27 -2.33
CA ALA A 121 10.31 9.63 -1.17
C ALA A 121 11.09 10.92 -1.44
N LEU A 122 10.98 11.89 -0.53
CA LEU A 122 11.58 13.22 -0.68
C LEU A 122 13.00 13.29 -0.10
N SER A 123 13.40 12.30 0.69
CA SER A 123 14.72 12.28 1.32
C SER A 123 15.20 10.85 1.49
N GLU A 124 16.52 10.70 1.69
CA GLU A 124 17.13 9.41 1.92
C GLU A 124 16.59 8.70 3.18
N PRO A 125 16.42 9.39 4.34
CA PRO A 125 15.81 8.75 5.50
C PRO A 125 14.40 8.21 5.27
N VAL A 126 13.57 8.93 4.51
CA VAL A 126 12.20 8.47 4.17
C VAL A 126 12.28 7.23 3.28
N LEU A 127 13.13 7.26 2.26
CA LEU A 127 13.34 6.11 1.38
C LEU A 127 13.81 4.89 2.19
N TYR A 128 14.76 5.09 3.10
CA TYR A 128 15.28 4.04 3.96
C TYR A 128 14.17 3.42 4.82
N SER A 129 13.28 4.25 5.36
CA SER A 129 12.14 3.78 6.17
C SER A 129 11.21 2.89 5.36
N TRP A 130 10.91 3.25 4.11
CA TRP A 130 10.12 2.40 3.20
C TRP A 130 10.86 1.10 2.88
N GLY A 131 12.16 1.15 2.65
CA GLY A 131 12.97 -0.04 2.42
C GLY A 131 12.96 -1.00 3.61
N LYS A 132 13.05 -0.47 4.82
CA LYS A 132 12.93 -1.27 6.06
C LYS A 132 11.57 -1.93 6.18
N LEU A 133 10.49 -1.20 5.85
CA LEU A 133 9.14 -1.73 5.90
C LEU A 133 8.99 -2.91 4.93
N VAL A 134 9.46 -2.76 3.69
CA VAL A 134 9.44 -3.86 2.71
C VAL A 134 10.28 -5.04 3.21
N GLY A 135 11.39 -4.77 3.88
CA GLY A 135 12.24 -5.79 4.50
C GLY A 135 11.51 -6.66 5.53
N LEU A 136 10.50 -6.11 6.21
CA LEU A 136 9.69 -6.86 7.18
C LEU A 136 8.69 -7.81 6.50
N ILE A 137 8.36 -7.59 5.24
CA ILE A 137 7.34 -8.35 4.52
C ILE A 137 7.88 -9.03 3.25
N THR A 138 9.16 -9.39 3.24
CA THR A 138 9.76 -10.05 2.08
C THR A 138 9.05 -11.35 1.70
N PHE A 139 8.44 -12.03 2.67
CA PHE A 139 7.65 -13.24 2.44
C PHE A 139 6.43 -13.00 1.54
N ALA A 140 6.01 -11.74 1.37
CA ALA A 140 4.85 -11.37 0.55
C ALA A 140 5.15 -11.45 -0.96
N PHE A 141 6.42 -11.44 -1.34
CA PHE A 141 6.83 -11.26 -2.72
C PHE A 141 7.59 -12.46 -3.26
N HIS A 142 7.39 -12.74 -4.54
CA HIS A 142 8.24 -13.65 -5.29
C HIS A 142 9.66 -13.07 -5.38
N GLU A 143 10.68 -13.92 -5.49
CA GLU A 143 12.09 -13.47 -5.54
C GLU A 143 12.33 -12.47 -6.68
N ASP A 144 11.76 -12.71 -7.85
CA ASP A 144 11.90 -11.80 -8.99
C ASP A 144 11.32 -10.42 -8.68
N THR A 145 10.17 -10.37 -8.00
CA THR A 145 9.53 -9.12 -7.57
C THR A 145 10.41 -8.39 -6.55
N LEU A 146 11.02 -9.11 -5.61
CA LEU A 146 11.94 -8.51 -4.65
C LEU A 146 13.15 -7.90 -5.34
N GLN A 147 13.70 -8.55 -6.36
CA GLN A 147 14.81 -8.00 -7.14
C GLN A 147 14.42 -6.70 -7.84
N GLU A 148 13.22 -6.66 -8.43
CA GLU A 148 12.71 -5.44 -9.05
C GLU A 148 12.53 -4.30 -8.02
N LEU A 149 12.02 -4.61 -6.83
CA LEU A 149 11.89 -3.62 -5.76
C LEU A 149 13.25 -3.11 -5.28
N ARG A 150 14.23 -3.99 -5.13
CA ARG A 150 15.61 -3.61 -4.76
C ARG A 150 16.23 -2.70 -5.82
N LYS A 151 16.00 -3.00 -7.08
CA LYS A 151 16.46 -2.19 -8.21
C LYS A 151 15.84 -0.80 -8.17
N SER A 152 14.53 -0.71 -7.98
CA SER A 152 13.82 0.57 -7.84
C SER A 152 14.37 1.37 -6.66
N TYR A 153 14.57 0.71 -5.52
CA TYR A 153 15.14 1.34 -4.32
C TYR A 153 16.53 1.94 -4.59
N CYS A 154 17.41 1.17 -5.22
CA CYS A 154 18.77 1.62 -5.53
C CYS A 154 18.78 2.79 -6.51
N GLN A 155 17.88 2.79 -7.50
CA GLN A 155 17.74 3.89 -8.45
C GLN A 155 17.34 5.18 -7.72
N GLU A 156 16.33 5.11 -6.85
CA GLU A 156 15.86 6.28 -6.10
C GLU A 156 16.90 6.76 -5.09
N LYS A 157 17.63 5.85 -4.46
CA LYS A 157 18.72 6.20 -3.55
C LYS A 157 19.81 6.98 -4.29
N SER A 158 20.17 6.56 -5.48
CA SER A 158 21.17 7.27 -6.31
C SER A 158 20.71 8.69 -6.63
N LEU A 159 19.44 8.88 -6.92
CA LEU A 159 18.89 10.21 -7.23
C LEU A 159 18.87 11.12 -6.00
N LEU A 160 18.65 10.58 -4.82
CA LEU A 160 18.56 11.35 -3.57
C LEU A 160 19.95 11.69 -2.99
N CYS A 161 20.99 10.96 -3.37
CA CYS A 161 22.34 11.17 -2.89
C CYS A 161 23.14 12.21 -3.71
N VAL A 162 22.53 12.76 -4.74
CA VAL A 162 23.19 13.75 -5.63
C VAL A 162 23.10 15.14 -5.06
#